data_87ad340b2c2468e109722c0e177b33ce
#
_entry.id   87ad340b2c2468e109722c0e177b33ce
#
_cell.length_a   1.000
_cell.length_b   1.000
_cell.length_c   1.000
_cell.angle_alpha   90.00
_cell.angle_beta   90.00
_cell.angle_gamma   90.00
#
_symmetry.space_group_name_H-M   'P 1'
#
loop_
_entity.id
_entity.type
_entity.pdbx_description
1 polymer ?
#
loop_
_entity_poly.entity_id
_entity_poly.type
_entity_poly.pdbx_seq_one_letter_code
_entity_poly.pdbx_strand_id
1 'polypeptide(L)'
;MTKQKLVVIGNGMAGMRTVEELLLSAPEKYDITVFGAEPYGNYNRIMLSAVLCGEKTIEDIVINNRQWYSDHGITLHAGPDKAVVRIERGLRKVIAQDGTVAEYDRLLIATGSQPTVPDIPGKDLTGVIGFRDILDVNTMLAYSNSHRHAVVLGGGLLGLEAANGLLQRGMDVTVIHNNAVLLNRQMDTQAGKMLQAELEQRGLKFKMAAQTEALIGDESGHIRAVRFKDGSELACDLFVMAIGVRPNITLAKQAGLYCERGIVVNDTLQSYDPSVYAVGECIQHRGATFGLVAPLFDQARVCANHLSAHGVAEYVTLPTATKLKVTGINLFSVGDFIGDAQTSHIQFNDPALGVYKKLVIKDNKIQGAVLYGDTNDGIWYQQLLEQAANITEMRNTLIFGKAYCMLTEPNRA
;
A
#
# COMPACT_ATOMS: atom_id res chain seq x y z
N MET A 1 21.03 -18.41 -29.43
CA MET A 1 21.64 -17.27 -28.72
C MET A 1 21.65 -17.61 -27.22
N THR A 2 22.70 -17.29 -26.49
CA THR A 2 22.74 -17.44 -25.06
C THR A 2 21.74 -16.46 -24.43
N LYS A 3 20.90 -16.95 -23.47
CA LYS A 3 19.97 -16.10 -22.73
C LYS A 3 20.73 -15.02 -21.95
N GLN A 4 20.18 -13.83 -21.84
CA GLN A 4 20.70 -12.78 -20.96
C GLN A 4 20.36 -13.10 -19.51
N LYS A 5 21.19 -12.67 -18.57
CA LYS A 5 20.94 -12.84 -17.14
C LYS A 5 20.10 -11.67 -16.60
N LEU A 6 18.90 -11.96 -16.10
CA LEU A 6 18.09 -11.00 -15.35
C LEU A 6 18.10 -11.35 -13.87
N VAL A 7 18.60 -10.44 -13.05
CA VAL A 7 18.48 -10.56 -11.59
C VAL A 7 17.38 -9.65 -11.09
N VAL A 8 16.49 -10.18 -10.26
CA VAL A 8 15.39 -9.45 -9.61
C VAL A 8 15.63 -9.41 -8.10
N ILE A 9 15.72 -8.22 -7.52
CA ILE A 9 15.85 -8.02 -6.08
C ILE A 9 14.49 -7.62 -5.51
N GLY A 10 13.87 -8.54 -4.79
CA GLY A 10 12.54 -8.40 -4.23
C GLY A 10 11.54 -9.35 -4.87
N ASN A 11 11.02 -10.28 -4.07
CA ASN A 11 10.04 -11.30 -4.47
C ASN A 11 8.60 -10.85 -4.16
N GLY A 12 8.34 -9.53 -4.24
CA GLY A 12 7.03 -8.95 -3.99
C GLY A 12 6.18 -8.81 -5.25
N MET A 13 4.96 -8.25 -5.08
CA MET A 13 3.93 -8.18 -6.13
C MET A 13 4.41 -7.46 -7.41
N ALA A 14 5.10 -6.32 -7.29
CA ALA A 14 5.56 -5.55 -8.46
C ALA A 14 6.67 -6.27 -9.24
N GLY A 15 7.67 -6.81 -8.55
CA GLY A 15 8.78 -7.54 -9.17
C GLY A 15 8.29 -8.78 -9.90
N MET A 16 7.47 -9.59 -9.24
CA MET A 16 6.96 -10.82 -9.84
C MET A 16 5.95 -10.56 -10.94
N ARG A 17 5.12 -9.52 -10.83
CA ARG A 17 4.26 -9.10 -11.96
C ARG A 17 5.10 -8.71 -13.18
N THR A 18 6.25 -8.04 -12.99
CA THR A 18 7.15 -7.74 -14.11
C THR A 18 7.70 -9.02 -14.74
N VAL A 19 8.07 -10.01 -13.92
CA VAL A 19 8.55 -11.32 -14.42
C VAL A 19 7.45 -12.04 -15.18
N GLU A 20 6.21 -12.09 -14.68
CA GLU A 20 5.06 -12.70 -15.36
C GLU A 20 4.81 -12.07 -16.74
N GLU A 21 4.76 -10.74 -16.81
CA GLU A 21 4.58 -10.00 -18.08
C GLU A 21 5.75 -10.25 -19.07
N LEU A 22 6.97 -10.39 -18.53
CA LEU A 22 8.16 -10.68 -19.34
C LEU A 22 8.12 -12.12 -19.89
N LEU A 23 7.70 -13.10 -19.11
CA LEU A 23 7.53 -14.49 -19.55
C LEU A 23 6.48 -14.61 -20.65
N LEU A 24 5.41 -13.80 -20.60
CA LEU A 24 4.38 -13.74 -21.65
C LEU A 24 4.91 -13.12 -22.95
N SER A 25 5.74 -12.08 -22.86
CA SER A 25 6.20 -11.31 -24.03
C SER A 25 7.51 -11.82 -24.64
N ALA A 26 8.42 -12.37 -23.82
CA ALA A 26 9.75 -12.82 -24.25
C ALA A 26 10.29 -13.99 -23.40
N PRO A 27 9.63 -15.18 -23.41
CA PRO A 27 9.90 -16.29 -22.50
C PRO A 27 11.33 -16.86 -22.60
N GLU A 28 11.95 -16.77 -23.77
CA GLU A 28 13.28 -17.32 -24.01
C GLU A 28 14.43 -16.31 -23.89
N LYS A 29 14.12 -15.06 -23.54
CA LYS A 29 15.13 -13.99 -23.55
C LYS A 29 16.09 -14.03 -22.38
N TYR A 30 15.59 -14.36 -21.19
CA TYR A 30 16.36 -14.27 -19.95
C TYR A 30 16.50 -15.60 -19.22
N ASP A 31 17.67 -15.77 -18.58
CA ASP A 31 17.87 -16.64 -17.44
C ASP A 31 17.60 -15.79 -16.18
N ILE A 32 16.54 -16.13 -15.44
CA ILE A 32 15.99 -15.27 -14.39
C ILE A 32 16.38 -15.81 -13.00
N THR A 33 16.99 -14.94 -12.20
CA THR A 33 17.28 -15.21 -10.79
C THR A 33 16.56 -14.19 -9.90
N VAL A 34 15.79 -14.66 -8.93
CA VAL A 34 15.01 -13.83 -7.99
C VAL A 34 15.55 -13.98 -6.57
N PHE A 35 15.79 -12.85 -5.89
CA PHE A 35 16.16 -12.80 -4.48
C PHE A 35 15.02 -12.21 -3.65
N GLY A 36 14.61 -12.92 -2.61
CA GLY A 36 13.61 -12.50 -1.63
C GLY A 36 14.12 -12.60 -0.20
N ALA A 37 13.90 -11.59 0.63
CA ALA A 37 14.28 -11.60 2.05
C ALA A 37 13.34 -12.45 2.93
N GLU A 38 12.16 -12.79 2.43
CA GLU A 38 11.18 -13.64 3.11
C GLU A 38 11.27 -15.07 2.57
N PRO A 39 11.03 -16.13 3.40
CA PRO A 39 11.22 -17.53 3.00
C PRO A 39 10.06 -18.09 2.16
N TYR A 40 9.21 -17.24 1.65
CA TYR A 40 7.98 -17.59 0.92
C TYR A 40 8.14 -17.38 -0.59
N GLY A 41 7.25 -17.99 -1.38
CA GLY A 41 6.96 -17.55 -2.74
C GLY A 41 6.32 -16.16 -2.74
N ASN A 42 6.04 -15.63 -3.93
CA ASN A 42 5.31 -14.35 -4.03
C ASN A 42 3.89 -14.51 -3.49
N TYR A 43 3.44 -13.57 -2.68
CA TYR A 43 2.10 -13.56 -2.09
C TYR A 43 1.43 -12.19 -2.19
N ASN A 44 0.10 -12.20 -2.10
CA ASN A 44 -0.71 -10.98 -2.11
C ASN A 44 -0.67 -10.29 -0.73
N ARG A 45 0.23 -9.32 -0.60
CA ARG A 45 0.45 -8.58 0.65
C ARG A 45 -0.79 -7.80 1.13
N ILE A 46 -1.71 -7.44 0.24
CA ILE A 46 -2.97 -6.76 0.61
C ILE A 46 -3.85 -7.68 1.47
N MET A 47 -3.73 -9.01 1.30
CA MET A 47 -4.53 -10.00 2.00
C MET A 47 -3.99 -10.36 3.39
N LEU A 48 -2.90 -9.74 3.86
CA LEU A 48 -2.37 -9.98 5.20
C LEU A 48 -3.39 -9.63 6.30
N SER A 49 -4.21 -8.60 6.09
CA SER A 49 -5.32 -8.27 6.99
C SER A 49 -6.37 -9.37 7.06
N ALA A 50 -6.70 -10.01 5.93
CA ALA A 50 -7.62 -11.14 5.89
C ALA A 50 -7.05 -12.39 6.61
N VAL A 51 -5.74 -12.60 6.54
CA VAL A 51 -5.07 -13.65 7.32
C VAL A 51 -5.14 -13.34 8.81
N LEU A 52 -4.85 -12.11 9.21
CA LEU A 52 -4.94 -11.68 10.59
C LEU A 52 -6.37 -11.83 11.13
N CYS A 53 -7.39 -11.49 10.35
CA CYS A 53 -8.80 -11.67 10.70
C CYS A 53 -9.23 -13.15 10.76
N GLY A 54 -8.48 -14.07 10.15
CA GLY A 54 -8.84 -15.50 10.06
C GLY A 54 -9.76 -15.85 8.89
N GLU A 55 -9.95 -14.93 7.97
CA GLU A 55 -10.74 -15.15 6.75
C GLU A 55 -9.96 -15.96 5.70
N LYS A 56 -8.62 -15.93 5.76
CA LYS A 56 -7.70 -16.63 4.86
C LYS A 56 -6.53 -17.24 5.63
N THR A 57 -5.92 -18.24 5.03
CA THR A 57 -4.64 -18.79 5.46
C THR A 57 -3.49 -18.11 4.71
N ILE A 58 -2.23 -18.36 5.15
CA ILE A 58 -1.05 -17.88 4.42
C ILE A 58 -0.98 -18.51 3.02
N GLU A 59 -1.34 -19.79 2.91
CA GLU A 59 -1.37 -20.53 1.65
C GLU A 59 -2.37 -19.91 0.64
N ASP A 60 -3.53 -19.45 1.11
CA ASP A 60 -4.56 -18.83 0.27
C ASP A 60 -4.13 -17.51 -0.37
N ILE A 61 -3.13 -16.84 0.19
CA ILE A 61 -2.65 -15.57 -0.33
C ILE A 61 -1.40 -15.69 -1.21
N VAL A 62 -0.80 -16.90 -1.30
CA VAL A 62 0.33 -17.16 -2.19
C VAL A 62 -0.13 -17.09 -3.64
N ILE A 63 0.54 -16.25 -4.44
CA ILE A 63 0.30 -16.08 -5.88
C ILE A 63 1.18 -17.07 -6.67
N ASN A 64 2.48 -17.04 -6.43
CA ASN A 64 3.45 -17.91 -7.06
C ASN A 64 4.13 -18.77 -5.98
N ASN A 65 3.78 -20.05 -5.90
CA ASN A 65 4.42 -20.99 -4.99
C ASN A 65 5.80 -21.42 -5.54
N ARG A 66 6.61 -22.13 -4.73
CA ARG A 66 7.97 -22.55 -5.14
C ARG A 66 7.98 -23.39 -6.42
N GLN A 67 6.96 -24.22 -6.66
CA GLN A 67 6.85 -25.04 -7.85
C GLN A 67 6.70 -24.14 -9.11
N TRP A 68 5.94 -23.06 -9.04
CA TRP A 68 5.79 -22.12 -10.14
C TRP A 68 7.13 -21.59 -10.66
N TYR A 69 8.08 -21.25 -9.76
CA TYR A 69 9.42 -20.81 -10.18
C TYR A 69 10.17 -21.90 -10.92
N SER A 70 10.12 -23.14 -10.40
CA SER A 70 10.77 -24.30 -11.03
C SER A 70 10.19 -24.60 -12.41
N ASP A 71 8.86 -24.55 -12.54
CA ASP A 71 8.15 -24.80 -13.83
C ASP A 71 8.51 -23.78 -14.90
N HIS A 72 8.88 -22.55 -14.51
CA HIS A 72 9.30 -21.49 -15.42
C HIS A 72 10.82 -21.34 -15.54
N GLY A 73 11.59 -22.25 -14.98
CA GLY A 73 13.06 -22.21 -15.03
C GLY A 73 13.68 -21.02 -14.29
N ILE A 74 13.00 -20.49 -13.28
CA ILE A 74 13.44 -19.35 -12.47
C ILE A 74 14.20 -19.85 -11.24
N THR A 75 15.41 -19.35 -11.01
CA THR A 75 16.15 -19.60 -9.78
C THR A 75 15.63 -18.68 -8.67
N LEU A 76 15.02 -19.24 -7.63
CA LEU A 76 14.53 -18.49 -6.48
C LEU A 76 15.46 -18.68 -5.27
N HIS A 77 16.06 -17.59 -4.79
CA HIS A 77 16.73 -17.46 -3.50
C HIS A 77 15.82 -16.71 -2.53
N ALA A 78 15.21 -17.41 -1.58
CA ALA A 78 14.21 -16.85 -0.65
C ALA A 78 14.52 -17.23 0.80
N GLY A 79 14.64 -16.23 1.65
CA GLY A 79 14.95 -16.34 3.08
C GLY A 79 15.72 -15.12 3.59
N PRO A 80 15.82 -14.92 4.91
CA PRO A 80 16.53 -13.79 5.50
C PRO A 80 18.01 -13.75 5.09
N ASP A 81 18.66 -14.88 5.00
CA ASP A 81 20.04 -15.07 4.54
C ASP A 81 20.22 -14.81 3.04
N LYS A 82 19.14 -14.87 2.26
CA LYS A 82 19.10 -14.58 0.82
C LYS A 82 18.77 -13.12 0.49
N ALA A 83 18.57 -12.27 1.50
CA ALA A 83 18.44 -10.84 1.30
C ALA A 83 19.70 -10.29 0.62
N VAL A 84 19.53 -9.56 -0.50
CA VAL A 84 20.67 -8.89 -1.17
C VAL A 84 21.14 -7.73 -0.30
N VAL A 85 22.42 -7.73 0.04
CA VAL A 85 23.06 -6.70 0.88
C VAL A 85 24.00 -5.78 0.10
N ARG A 86 24.41 -6.17 -1.11
CA ARG A 86 25.30 -5.35 -1.94
C ARG A 86 25.05 -5.54 -3.42
N ILE A 87 25.09 -4.43 -4.17
CA ILE A 87 25.10 -4.39 -5.65
C ILE A 87 26.42 -3.80 -6.09
N GLU A 88 27.20 -4.53 -6.87
CA GLU A 88 28.45 -4.10 -7.48
C GLU A 88 28.22 -3.77 -8.97
N ARG A 89 27.75 -2.56 -9.27
CA ARG A 89 27.36 -2.15 -10.62
C ARG A 89 28.48 -2.28 -11.66
N GLY A 90 29.70 -1.90 -11.28
CA GLY A 90 30.85 -2.01 -12.18
C GLY A 90 31.18 -3.44 -12.60
N LEU A 91 30.89 -4.43 -11.75
CA LEU A 91 31.07 -5.86 -12.00
C LEU A 91 29.77 -6.54 -12.43
N ARG A 92 28.64 -5.81 -12.42
CA ARG A 92 27.30 -6.36 -12.68
C ARG A 92 26.97 -7.57 -11.83
N LYS A 93 27.16 -7.47 -10.51
CA LYS A 93 26.91 -8.53 -9.52
C LYS A 93 26.05 -8.05 -8.37
N VAL A 94 25.25 -8.97 -7.85
CA VAL A 94 24.57 -8.81 -6.56
C VAL A 94 25.11 -9.85 -5.59
N ILE A 95 25.11 -9.49 -4.31
CA ILE A 95 25.62 -10.35 -3.23
C ILE A 95 24.58 -10.39 -2.14
N ALA A 96 24.14 -11.61 -1.77
CA ALA A 96 23.23 -11.85 -0.65
C ALA A 96 23.97 -11.94 0.67
N GLN A 97 23.22 -11.92 1.77
CA GLN A 97 23.73 -11.96 3.14
C GLN A 97 24.63 -13.18 3.41
N ASP A 98 24.29 -14.35 2.88
CA ASP A 98 25.06 -15.60 3.01
C ASP A 98 26.23 -15.72 2.05
N GLY A 99 26.51 -14.68 1.27
CA GLY A 99 27.58 -14.68 0.27
C GLY A 99 27.18 -15.24 -1.11
N THR A 100 25.93 -15.66 -1.32
CA THR A 100 25.44 -16.05 -2.67
C THR A 100 25.62 -14.88 -3.64
N VAL A 101 26.24 -15.14 -4.77
CA VAL A 101 26.53 -14.14 -5.83
C VAL A 101 25.76 -14.49 -7.09
N ALA A 102 25.13 -13.50 -7.71
CA ALA A 102 24.57 -13.61 -9.06
C ALA A 102 25.07 -12.47 -9.96
N GLU A 103 25.45 -12.81 -11.20
CA GLU A 103 25.81 -11.85 -12.24
C GLU A 103 24.57 -11.47 -13.04
N TYR A 104 24.53 -10.25 -13.58
CA TYR A 104 23.41 -9.78 -14.39
C TYR A 104 23.82 -9.01 -15.63
N ASP A 105 23.06 -9.17 -16.71
CA ASP A 105 23.03 -8.27 -17.85
C ASP A 105 22.00 -7.16 -17.63
N ARG A 106 20.91 -7.50 -16.93
CA ARG A 106 19.87 -6.57 -16.47
C ARG A 106 19.54 -6.82 -14.99
N LEU A 107 19.34 -5.75 -14.25
CA LEU A 107 18.96 -5.78 -12.84
C LEU A 107 17.59 -5.12 -12.69
N LEU A 108 16.65 -5.78 -12.03
CA LEU A 108 15.37 -5.22 -11.60
C LEU A 108 15.35 -5.07 -10.09
N ILE A 109 15.23 -3.84 -9.60
CA ILE A 109 15.09 -3.54 -8.17
C ILE A 109 13.60 -3.38 -7.85
N ALA A 110 13.06 -4.27 -7.01
CA ALA A 110 11.68 -4.29 -6.57
C ALA A 110 11.59 -4.45 -5.04
N THR A 111 12.44 -3.72 -4.33
CA THR A 111 12.62 -3.80 -2.86
C THR A 111 11.44 -3.28 -2.04
N GLY A 112 10.44 -2.69 -2.71
CA GLY A 112 9.21 -2.21 -2.08
C GLY A 112 9.42 -1.06 -1.11
N SER A 113 8.73 -1.12 0.03
CA SER A 113 8.80 -0.11 1.09
C SER A 113 8.99 -0.74 2.46
N GLN A 114 9.38 0.07 3.42
CA GLN A 114 9.52 -0.29 4.83
C GLN A 114 8.52 0.49 5.68
N PRO A 115 8.03 -0.05 6.81
CA PRO A 115 7.24 0.70 7.77
C PRO A 115 7.98 1.96 8.22
N THR A 116 7.22 3.03 8.40
CA THR A 116 7.77 4.22 9.04
C THR A 116 7.83 3.96 10.55
N VAL A 117 9.03 3.94 11.09
CA VAL A 117 9.28 3.82 12.53
C VAL A 117 9.53 5.23 13.08
N PRO A 118 8.66 5.73 13.98
CA PRO A 118 8.89 7.04 14.60
C PRO A 118 10.06 6.96 15.57
N ASP A 119 10.77 8.08 15.73
CA ASP A 119 11.87 8.14 16.69
C ASP A 119 11.33 8.47 18.09
N ILE A 120 10.78 7.45 18.76
CA ILE A 120 10.26 7.54 20.12
C ILE A 120 11.03 6.60 21.04
N PRO A 121 11.30 6.99 22.30
CA PRO A 121 11.91 6.10 23.29
C PRO A 121 11.13 4.81 23.44
N GLY A 122 11.84 3.68 23.50
CA GLY A 122 11.22 2.35 23.64
C GLY A 122 10.75 1.68 22.35
N LYS A 123 11.01 2.28 21.16
CA LYS A 123 10.62 1.69 19.86
C LYS A 123 11.21 0.28 19.59
N ASP A 124 12.28 -0.07 20.27
CA ASP A 124 13.00 -1.34 20.09
C ASP A 124 12.63 -2.39 21.18
N LEU A 125 11.63 -2.11 22.04
CA LEU A 125 11.14 -3.06 23.03
C LEU A 125 10.49 -4.28 22.37
N THR A 126 10.57 -5.43 23.02
CA THR A 126 9.85 -6.63 22.60
C THR A 126 8.33 -6.36 22.65
N GLY A 127 7.60 -6.80 21.64
CA GLY A 127 6.17 -6.47 21.47
C GLY A 127 5.89 -5.18 20.72
N VAL A 128 6.94 -4.47 20.24
CA VAL A 128 6.81 -3.33 19.33
C VAL A 128 7.13 -3.79 17.91
N ILE A 129 6.14 -3.77 17.03
CA ILE A 129 6.26 -4.32 15.68
C ILE A 129 5.65 -3.40 14.61
N GLY A 130 5.90 -3.71 13.34
CA GLY A 130 5.16 -3.17 12.19
C GLY A 130 3.92 -3.99 11.85
N PHE A 131 3.32 -3.66 10.71
CA PHE A 131 2.35 -4.52 10.02
C PHE A 131 2.66 -4.48 8.52
N ARG A 132 3.53 -5.38 8.07
CA ARG A 132 4.04 -5.32 6.69
C ARG A 132 4.14 -6.66 5.99
N ASP A 133 4.46 -7.73 6.71
CA ASP A 133 4.76 -9.04 6.15
C ASP A 133 4.12 -10.19 6.95
N ILE A 134 4.37 -11.41 6.50
CA ILE A 134 3.85 -12.63 7.15
C ILE A 134 4.42 -12.79 8.56
N LEU A 135 5.67 -12.38 8.80
CA LEU A 135 6.28 -12.47 10.12
C LEU A 135 5.57 -11.58 11.14
N ASP A 136 5.23 -10.34 10.72
CA ASP A 136 4.43 -9.43 11.53
C ASP A 136 3.07 -10.05 11.89
N VAL A 137 2.37 -10.63 10.90
CA VAL A 137 1.07 -11.31 11.13
C VAL A 137 1.21 -12.47 12.09
N ASN A 138 2.22 -13.31 11.92
CA ASN A 138 2.47 -14.45 12.83
C ASN A 138 2.75 -13.98 14.27
N THR A 139 3.50 -12.89 14.42
CA THR A 139 3.75 -12.27 15.73
C THR A 139 2.44 -11.75 16.33
N MET A 140 1.62 -11.04 15.57
CA MET A 140 0.30 -10.57 16.02
C MET A 140 -0.61 -11.71 16.47
N LEU A 141 -0.64 -12.80 15.70
CA LEU A 141 -1.40 -14.01 16.05
C LEU A 141 -0.87 -14.68 17.34
N ALA A 142 0.44 -14.75 17.51
CA ALA A 142 1.04 -15.32 18.74
C ALA A 142 0.66 -14.47 19.96
N TYR A 143 0.74 -13.13 19.86
CA TYR A 143 0.35 -12.24 20.95
C TYR A 143 -1.15 -12.32 21.27
N SER A 144 -2.01 -12.42 20.27
CA SER A 144 -3.47 -12.52 20.49
C SER A 144 -3.88 -13.77 21.28
N ASN A 145 -3.06 -14.83 21.27
CA ASN A 145 -3.31 -16.07 22.03
C ASN A 145 -2.92 -15.97 23.51
N SER A 146 -2.06 -15.03 23.90
CA SER A 146 -1.43 -14.99 25.22
C SER A 146 -1.54 -13.65 25.95
N HIS A 147 -1.91 -12.56 25.25
CA HIS A 147 -1.96 -11.20 25.76
C HIS A 147 -3.30 -10.55 25.47
N ARG A 148 -3.59 -9.44 26.14
CA ARG A 148 -4.92 -8.83 26.07
C ARG A 148 -4.95 -7.46 25.41
N HIS A 149 -3.96 -6.61 25.65
CA HIS A 149 -4.03 -5.20 25.26
C HIS A 149 -3.15 -4.91 24.06
N ALA A 150 -3.77 -4.54 22.95
CA ALA A 150 -3.07 -4.07 21.78
C ALA A 150 -3.28 -2.58 21.56
N VAL A 151 -2.21 -1.89 21.19
CA VAL A 151 -2.25 -0.49 20.79
C VAL A 151 -1.73 -0.38 19.36
N VAL A 152 -2.53 0.25 18.49
CA VAL A 152 -2.16 0.48 17.09
C VAL A 152 -1.93 1.97 16.88
N LEU A 153 -0.71 2.33 16.50
CA LEU A 153 -0.34 3.69 16.16
C LEU A 153 -0.60 3.94 14.67
N GLY A 154 -1.66 4.68 14.38
CA GLY A 154 -2.04 5.09 13.02
C GLY A 154 -3.50 4.80 12.68
N GLY A 155 -4.28 5.86 12.43
CA GLY A 155 -5.68 5.79 11.97
C GLY A 155 -5.81 5.76 10.45
N GLY A 156 -4.78 5.29 9.73
CA GLY A 156 -4.80 5.01 8.30
C GLY A 156 -5.30 3.60 7.98
N LEU A 157 -5.34 3.25 6.69
CA LEU A 157 -5.87 1.97 6.21
C LEU A 157 -5.27 0.76 6.94
N LEU A 158 -3.95 0.60 6.87
CA LEU A 158 -3.27 -0.56 7.49
C LEU A 158 -3.45 -0.61 9.00
N GLY A 159 -3.48 0.56 9.68
CA GLY A 159 -3.70 0.61 11.12
C GLY A 159 -5.11 0.15 11.51
N LEU A 160 -6.14 0.58 10.78
CA LEU A 160 -7.52 0.15 11.01
C LEU A 160 -7.73 -1.34 10.70
N GLU A 161 -7.07 -1.85 9.65
CA GLU A 161 -7.09 -3.29 9.33
C GLU A 161 -6.39 -4.12 10.40
N ALA A 162 -5.21 -3.69 10.87
CA ALA A 162 -4.51 -4.34 11.98
C ALA A 162 -5.36 -4.34 13.26
N ALA A 163 -5.94 -3.19 13.61
CA ALA A 163 -6.78 -3.04 14.79
C ALA A 163 -8.01 -3.94 14.73
N ASN A 164 -8.70 -3.97 13.59
CA ASN A 164 -9.86 -4.85 13.41
C ASN A 164 -9.47 -6.33 13.48
N GLY A 165 -8.36 -6.73 12.87
CA GLY A 165 -7.88 -8.10 12.93
C GLY A 165 -7.58 -8.55 14.35
N LEU A 166 -6.88 -7.73 15.14
CA LEU A 166 -6.57 -8.01 16.55
C LEU A 166 -7.85 -8.04 17.42
N LEU A 167 -8.81 -7.14 17.15
CA LEU A 167 -10.12 -7.17 17.81
C LEU A 167 -10.87 -8.48 17.54
N GLN A 168 -10.89 -8.94 16.28
CA GLN A 168 -11.52 -10.23 15.92
C GLN A 168 -10.81 -11.43 16.53
N ARG A 169 -9.52 -11.29 16.91
CA ARG A 169 -8.75 -12.28 17.68
C ARG A 169 -8.98 -12.17 19.18
N GLY A 170 -9.89 -11.30 19.64
CA GLY A 170 -10.30 -11.19 21.04
C GLY A 170 -9.45 -10.25 21.89
N MET A 171 -8.57 -9.45 21.30
CA MET A 171 -7.80 -8.44 22.03
C MET A 171 -8.62 -7.18 22.31
N ASP A 172 -8.32 -6.50 23.43
CA ASP A 172 -8.73 -5.13 23.69
C ASP A 172 -7.85 -4.17 22.89
N VAL A 173 -8.41 -3.53 21.85
CA VAL A 173 -7.61 -2.73 20.91
C VAL A 173 -7.91 -1.25 21.03
N THR A 174 -6.86 -0.44 21.18
CA THR A 174 -6.93 1.03 21.10
C THR A 174 -6.11 1.54 19.93
N VAL A 175 -6.75 2.27 19.02
CA VAL A 175 -6.06 2.99 17.94
C VAL A 175 -5.68 4.39 18.41
N ILE A 176 -4.40 4.71 18.29
CA ILE A 176 -3.86 6.05 18.56
C ILE A 176 -3.67 6.77 17.23
N HIS A 177 -4.20 7.98 17.11
CA HIS A 177 -4.00 8.79 15.91
C HIS A 177 -3.65 10.23 16.26
N ASN A 178 -2.68 10.80 15.56
CA ASN A 178 -2.23 12.18 15.77
C ASN A 178 -3.14 13.23 15.11
N ASN A 179 -4.08 12.81 14.27
CA ASN A 179 -5.09 13.66 13.65
C ASN A 179 -6.45 13.46 14.34
N ALA A 180 -7.36 14.43 14.18
CA ALA A 180 -8.71 14.34 14.71
C ALA A 180 -9.67 13.51 13.85
N VAL A 181 -9.23 13.05 12.67
CA VAL A 181 -10.04 12.34 11.66
C VAL A 181 -9.32 11.13 11.16
N LEU A 182 -9.99 9.98 11.13
CA LEU A 182 -9.48 8.74 10.51
C LEU A 182 -9.38 8.90 9.00
N LEU A 183 -8.40 8.22 8.40
CA LEU A 183 -8.18 8.24 6.95
C LEU A 183 -8.11 9.67 6.36
N ASN A 184 -7.58 10.63 7.08
CA ASN A 184 -7.55 12.05 6.72
C ASN A 184 -6.90 12.38 5.37
N ARG A 185 -6.20 11.42 4.76
CA ARG A 185 -5.64 11.54 3.40
C ARG A 185 -6.58 10.99 2.31
N GLN A 186 -7.56 10.19 2.68
CA GLN A 186 -8.49 9.50 1.78
C GLN A 186 -9.94 9.95 1.96
N MET A 187 -10.28 10.52 3.12
CA MET A 187 -11.65 10.88 3.47
C MET A 187 -11.72 12.30 4.01
N ASP A 188 -12.87 12.92 3.84
CA ASP A 188 -13.17 14.18 4.52
C ASP A 188 -13.60 13.94 5.99
N THR A 189 -13.80 15.04 6.70
CA THR A 189 -14.13 14.98 8.14
C THR A 189 -15.42 14.22 8.42
N GLN A 190 -16.44 14.32 7.55
CA GLN A 190 -17.73 13.67 7.77
C GLN A 190 -17.60 12.15 7.59
N ALA A 191 -17.01 11.70 6.49
CA ALA A 191 -16.79 10.29 6.22
C ALA A 191 -15.87 9.65 7.29
N GLY A 192 -14.81 10.36 7.72
CA GLY A 192 -13.92 9.88 8.78
C GLY A 192 -14.59 9.72 10.14
N LYS A 193 -15.52 10.62 10.48
CA LYS A 193 -16.32 10.50 11.72
C LYS A 193 -17.33 9.35 11.66
N MET A 194 -17.98 9.14 10.50
CA MET A 194 -18.88 8.00 10.32
C MET A 194 -18.12 6.68 10.45
N LEU A 195 -16.93 6.59 9.87
CA LEU A 195 -16.06 5.42 9.99
C LEU A 195 -15.66 5.18 11.46
N GLN A 196 -15.27 6.22 12.19
CA GLN A 196 -14.92 6.10 13.62
C GLN A 196 -16.08 5.57 14.43
N ALA A 197 -17.27 6.16 14.30
CA ALA A 197 -18.46 5.75 15.02
C ALA A 197 -18.85 4.28 14.76
N GLU A 198 -18.77 3.84 13.51
CA GLU A 198 -19.02 2.44 13.14
C GLU A 198 -17.99 1.49 13.76
N LEU A 199 -16.71 1.86 13.77
CA LEU A 199 -15.66 1.02 14.35
C LEU A 199 -15.72 1.00 15.89
N GLU A 200 -16.14 2.10 16.54
CA GLU A 200 -16.41 2.14 17.98
C GLU A 200 -17.56 1.23 18.37
N GLN A 201 -18.65 1.19 17.58
CA GLN A 201 -19.77 0.26 17.80
C GLN A 201 -19.33 -1.21 17.70
N ARG A 202 -18.30 -1.52 16.89
CA ARG A 202 -17.71 -2.85 16.80
C ARG A 202 -16.75 -3.19 17.94
N GLY A 203 -16.43 -2.22 18.81
CA GLY A 203 -15.61 -2.42 20.01
C GLY A 203 -14.18 -1.88 19.93
N LEU A 204 -13.77 -1.24 18.81
CA LEU A 204 -12.49 -0.53 18.76
C LEU A 204 -12.54 0.72 19.65
N LYS A 205 -11.44 1.02 20.32
CA LYS A 205 -11.24 2.23 21.10
C LYS A 205 -10.32 3.19 20.33
N PHE A 206 -10.57 4.49 20.45
CA PHE A 206 -9.77 5.51 19.77
C PHE A 206 -9.24 6.56 20.75
N LYS A 207 -7.95 6.92 20.60
CA LYS A 207 -7.36 8.11 21.22
C LYS A 207 -6.88 9.02 20.07
N MET A 208 -7.79 9.93 19.69
CA MET A 208 -7.57 10.86 18.58
C MET A 208 -6.78 12.08 19.03
N ALA A 209 -6.10 12.75 18.08
CA ALA A 209 -5.22 13.89 18.30
C ALA A 209 -4.16 13.64 19.40
N ALA A 210 -3.82 12.38 19.64
CA ALA A 210 -2.89 11.96 20.68
C ALA A 210 -1.45 12.01 20.22
N GLN A 211 -0.56 12.44 21.10
CA GLN A 211 0.88 12.48 20.85
C GLN A 211 1.59 11.50 21.78
N THR A 212 2.11 10.42 21.20
CA THR A 212 2.94 9.44 21.91
C THR A 212 4.26 10.09 22.31
N GLU A 213 4.61 9.99 23.58
CA GLU A 213 5.89 10.47 24.13
C GLU A 213 6.92 9.35 24.16
N ALA A 214 6.54 8.19 24.75
CA ALA A 214 7.44 7.05 24.91
C ALA A 214 6.65 5.73 25.00
N LEU A 215 7.34 4.64 24.68
CA LEU A 215 6.92 3.27 24.98
C LEU A 215 7.66 2.82 26.22
N ILE A 216 6.93 2.30 27.20
CA ILE A 216 7.46 1.91 28.51
C ILE A 216 7.59 0.40 28.56
N GLY A 217 8.80 -0.08 28.85
CA GLY A 217 9.10 -1.48 29.05
C GLY A 217 8.93 -1.93 30.51
N ASP A 218 8.84 -3.22 30.69
CA ASP A 218 9.02 -3.90 31.97
C ASP A 218 10.51 -4.26 32.19
N GLU A 219 10.81 -4.95 33.29
CA GLU A 219 12.16 -5.39 33.64
C GLU A 219 12.78 -6.40 32.64
N SER A 220 11.95 -7.10 31.86
CA SER A 220 12.39 -8.04 30.82
C SER A 220 12.61 -7.39 29.46
N GLY A 221 12.34 -6.09 29.32
CA GLY A 221 12.43 -5.36 28.06
C GLY A 221 11.20 -5.56 27.16
N HIS A 222 10.09 -6.06 27.72
CA HIS A 222 8.80 -6.16 27.04
C HIS A 222 8.01 -4.86 27.19
N ILE A 223 7.25 -4.46 26.15
CA ILE A 223 6.36 -3.31 26.26
C ILE A 223 5.26 -3.61 27.29
N ARG A 224 4.97 -2.63 28.19
CA ARG A 224 3.87 -2.71 29.15
C ARG A 224 2.89 -1.54 29.07
N ALA A 225 3.33 -0.38 28.54
CA ALA A 225 2.47 0.79 28.42
C ALA A 225 2.96 1.78 27.35
N VAL A 226 2.03 2.58 26.86
CA VAL A 226 2.29 3.76 26.03
C VAL A 226 2.08 5.00 26.88
N ARG A 227 3.08 5.90 26.94
CA ARG A 227 2.98 7.20 27.59
C ARG A 227 2.71 8.28 26.58
N PHE A 228 1.81 9.18 26.91
CA PHE A 228 1.45 10.33 26.09
C PHE A 228 2.05 11.63 26.65
N LYS A 229 2.14 12.67 25.82
CA LYS A 229 2.65 13.98 26.23
C LYS A 229 1.80 14.68 27.29
N ASP A 230 0.54 14.29 27.46
CA ASP A 230 -0.35 14.76 28.54
C ASP A 230 -0.07 14.07 29.89
N GLY A 231 0.92 13.19 29.94
CA GLY A 231 1.31 12.41 31.12
C GLY A 231 0.47 11.16 31.37
N SER A 232 -0.59 10.93 30.60
CA SER A 232 -1.41 9.71 30.74
C SER A 232 -0.67 8.48 30.19
N GLU A 233 -0.99 7.30 30.73
CA GLU A 233 -0.47 6.02 30.25
C GLU A 233 -1.63 5.11 29.84
N LEU A 234 -1.37 4.26 28.84
CA LEU A 234 -2.26 3.22 28.35
C LEU A 234 -1.55 1.87 28.39
N ALA A 235 -2.15 0.89 29.05
CA ALA A 235 -1.61 -0.47 29.07
C ALA A 235 -1.47 -1.05 27.66
N CYS A 236 -0.37 -1.75 27.41
CA CYS A 236 -0.03 -2.24 26.08
C CYS A 236 0.86 -3.47 26.20
N ASP A 237 0.42 -4.58 25.66
CA ASP A 237 1.21 -5.83 25.54
C ASP A 237 1.79 -5.97 24.13
N LEU A 238 1.10 -5.41 23.14
CA LEU A 238 1.49 -5.38 21.73
C LEU A 238 1.28 -3.97 21.15
N PHE A 239 2.34 -3.37 20.62
CA PHE A 239 2.30 -2.07 19.95
C PHE A 239 2.58 -2.22 18.46
N VAL A 240 1.60 -1.88 17.63
CA VAL A 240 1.70 -2.00 16.18
C VAL A 240 1.88 -0.63 15.54
N MET A 241 3.00 -0.42 14.84
CA MET A 241 3.30 0.81 14.12
C MET A 241 2.75 0.76 12.70
N ALA A 242 1.72 1.56 12.41
CA ALA A 242 1.04 1.62 11.11
C ALA A 242 0.85 3.08 10.62
N ILE A 243 1.86 3.94 10.77
CA ILE A 243 1.83 5.37 10.41
C ILE A 243 2.25 5.65 8.98
N GLY A 244 2.30 4.63 8.14
CA GLY A 244 2.67 4.68 6.75
C GLY A 244 3.96 3.97 6.44
N VAL A 245 4.36 4.03 5.18
CA VAL A 245 5.55 3.38 4.64
C VAL A 245 6.44 4.38 3.92
N ARG A 246 7.71 4.04 3.78
CA ARG A 246 8.69 4.80 2.98
C ARG A 246 9.38 3.87 1.99
N PRO A 247 9.69 4.34 0.78
CA PRO A 247 10.42 3.56 -0.20
C PRO A 247 11.70 2.94 0.36
N ASN A 248 11.93 1.66 0.10
CA ASN A 248 13.16 0.98 0.52
C ASN A 248 14.26 1.22 -0.52
N ILE A 249 15.03 2.29 -0.33
CA ILE A 249 16.08 2.75 -1.24
C ILE A 249 17.50 2.47 -0.75
N THR A 250 17.66 1.87 0.43
CA THR A 250 18.96 1.75 1.09
C THR A 250 19.99 1.05 0.20
N LEU A 251 19.63 -0.11 -0.36
CA LEU A 251 20.51 -0.89 -1.22
C LEU A 251 20.87 -0.13 -2.52
N ALA A 252 19.89 0.52 -3.15
CA ALA A 252 20.09 1.30 -4.37
C ALA A 252 21.00 2.51 -4.12
N LYS A 253 20.79 3.21 -3.00
CA LYS A 253 21.62 4.36 -2.59
C LYS A 253 23.07 3.96 -2.31
N GLN A 254 23.28 2.83 -1.61
CA GLN A 254 24.62 2.29 -1.35
C GLN A 254 25.32 1.87 -2.63
N ALA A 255 24.59 1.39 -3.63
CA ALA A 255 25.11 1.10 -4.97
C ALA A 255 25.39 2.35 -5.80
N GLY A 256 25.15 3.56 -5.28
CA GLY A 256 25.34 4.83 -5.97
C GLY A 256 24.27 5.13 -7.02
N LEU A 257 23.10 4.50 -6.99
CA LEU A 257 21.97 4.90 -7.84
C LEU A 257 21.37 6.21 -7.34
N TYR A 258 20.85 7.02 -8.27
CA TYR A 258 20.24 8.29 -7.89
C TYR A 258 18.89 8.04 -7.21
N CYS A 259 18.80 8.50 -5.98
CA CYS A 259 17.63 8.33 -5.11
C CYS A 259 17.31 9.66 -4.43
N GLU A 260 16.03 10.03 -4.42
CA GLU A 260 15.49 11.09 -3.59
C GLU A 260 14.60 10.48 -2.49
N ARG A 261 13.27 10.60 -2.61
CA ARG A 261 12.31 9.86 -1.76
C ARG A 261 12.18 8.40 -2.17
N GLY A 262 12.41 8.09 -3.45
CA GLY A 262 12.46 6.77 -4.07
C GLY A 262 13.66 6.66 -5.00
N ILE A 263 13.87 5.49 -5.62
CA ILE A 263 14.81 5.30 -6.70
C ILE A 263 14.26 6.05 -7.92
N VAL A 264 14.99 7.06 -8.42
CA VAL A 264 14.53 7.87 -9.55
C VAL A 264 14.62 7.07 -10.84
N VAL A 265 13.48 6.95 -11.53
CA VAL A 265 13.36 6.25 -12.82
C VAL A 265 12.74 7.16 -13.88
N ASN A 266 13.03 6.85 -15.14
CA ASN A 266 12.42 7.49 -16.30
C ASN A 266 11.07 6.82 -16.67
N ASP A 267 10.46 7.24 -17.78
CA ASP A 267 9.17 6.74 -18.25
C ASP A 267 9.18 5.25 -18.67
N THR A 268 10.36 4.65 -18.84
CA THR A 268 10.52 3.21 -19.12
C THR A 268 10.89 2.39 -17.88
N LEU A 269 10.81 3.01 -16.68
CA LEU A 269 11.18 2.42 -15.38
C LEU A 269 12.68 2.11 -15.26
N GLN A 270 13.53 2.68 -16.12
CA GLN A 270 14.96 2.55 -16.08
C GLN A 270 15.56 3.64 -15.20
N SER A 271 16.57 3.28 -14.40
CA SER A 271 17.38 4.26 -13.66
C SER A 271 18.35 4.98 -14.62
N TYR A 272 19.19 5.89 -14.12
CA TYR A 272 20.22 6.48 -14.95
C TYR A 272 21.29 5.46 -15.41
N ASP A 273 21.40 4.31 -14.72
CA ASP A 273 22.23 3.18 -15.19
C ASP A 273 21.40 2.33 -16.16
N PRO A 274 21.77 2.25 -17.44
CA PRO A 274 20.96 1.58 -18.45
C PRO A 274 20.79 0.07 -18.25
N SER A 275 21.56 -0.55 -17.36
CA SER A 275 21.40 -1.97 -17.00
C SER A 275 20.45 -2.17 -15.81
N VAL A 276 20.02 -1.10 -15.13
CA VAL A 276 19.25 -1.17 -13.87
C VAL A 276 17.87 -0.55 -14.03
N TYR A 277 16.85 -1.34 -13.77
CA TYR A 277 15.45 -0.98 -13.72
C TYR A 277 14.94 -1.02 -12.28
N ALA A 278 13.87 -0.29 -11.99
CA ALA A 278 13.19 -0.41 -10.71
C ALA A 278 11.68 -0.25 -10.87
N VAL A 279 10.91 -1.00 -10.07
CA VAL A 279 9.43 -0.97 -10.05
C VAL A 279 8.90 -1.08 -8.62
N GLY A 280 7.67 -0.66 -8.43
CA GLY A 280 6.98 -0.83 -7.16
C GLY A 280 7.11 0.37 -6.24
N GLU A 281 6.90 0.13 -4.95
CA GLU A 281 6.90 1.19 -3.92
C GLU A 281 8.29 1.78 -3.66
N CYS A 282 9.37 1.16 -4.16
CA CYS A 282 10.73 1.67 -3.98
C CYS A 282 11.08 2.81 -4.94
N ILE A 283 10.29 3.06 -5.98
CA ILE A 283 10.63 4.05 -7.00
C ILE A 283 10.06 5.44 -6.73
N GLN A 284 10.66 6.40 -7.42
CA GLN A 284 10.13 7.74 -7.65
C GLN A 284 10.10 8.02 -9.15
N HIS A 285 8.94 8.36 -9.68
CA HIS A 285 8.74 8.72 -11.08
C HIS A 285 8.13 10.13 -11.16
N ARG A 286 8.78 11.06 -11.88
CA ARG A 286 8.36 12.46 -12.03
C ARG A 286 7.97 13.13 -10.70
N GLY A 287 8.74 12.85 -9.63
CA GLY A 287 8.50 13.36 -8.27
C GLY A 287 7.45 12.61 -7.44
N ALA A 288 6.67 11.69 -8.01
CA ALA A 288 5.69 10.90 -7.30
C ALA A 288 6.29 9.61 -6.71
N THR A 289 5.79 9.19 -5.54
CA THR A 289 6.02 7.88 -4.92
C THR A 289 4.69 7.14 -4.80
N PHE A 290 4.72 5.82 -4.70
CA PHE A 290 3.54 4.97 -4.84
C PHE A 290 3.31 4.14 -3.59
N GLY A 291 2.06 3.87 -3.25
CA GLY A 291 1.65 3.05 -2.10
C GLY A 291 0.37 2.26 -2.37
N LEU A 292 -0.13 2.25 -3.62
CA LEU A 292 -1.27 1.45 -4.07
C LEU A 292 -0.82 0.46 -5.14
N VAL A 293 -1.48 -0.69 -5.23
CA VAL A 293 -1.04 -1.79 -6.12
C VAL A 293 -1.31 -1.52 -7.60
N ALA A 294 -2.42 -0.87 -7.96
CA ALA A 294 -2.77 -0.66 -9.36
C ALA A 294 -1.66 0.05 -10.16
N PRO A 295 -1.08 1.18 -9.71
CA PRO A 295 0.07 1.80 -10.38
C PRO A 295 1.28 0.87 -10.52
N LEU A 296 1.51 -0.02 -9.55
CA LEU A 296 2.65 -0.94 -9.58
C LEU A 296 2.51 -1.99 -10.69
N PHE A 297 1.30 -2.42 -11.01
CA PHE A 297 1.05 -3.35 -12.12
C PHE A 297 1.19 -2.66 -13.47
N ASP A 298 0.84 -1.37 -13.58
CA ASP A 298 1.11 -0.57 -14.78
C ASP A 298 2.62 -0.39 -14.99
N GLN A 299 3.37 -0.09 -13.92
CA GLN A 299 4.83 -0.06 -13.94
C GLN A 299 5.42 -1.39 -14.41
N ALA A 300 4.91 -2.52 -13.88
CA ALA A 300 5.37 -3.85 -14.23
C ALA A 300 5.22 -4.14 -15.74
N ARG A 301 4.07 -3.80 -16.33
CA ARG A 301 3.83 -3.97 -17.77
C ARG A 301 4.77 -3.13 -18.63
N VAL A 302 4.98 -1.86 -18.27
CA VAL A 302 5.89 -0.98 -19.00
C VAL A 302 7.33 -1.46 -18.88
N CYS A 303 7.78 -1.83 -17.67
CA CYS A 303 9.12 -2.34 -17.43
C CYS A 303 9.37 -3.64 -18.22
N ALA A 304 8.43 -4.58 -18.22
CA ALA A 304 8.51 -5.82 -18.98
C ALA A 304 8.56 -5.57 -20.49
N ASN A 305 7.75 -4.63 -21.02
CA ASN A 305 7.79 -4.22 -22.42
C ASN A 305 9.18 -3.71 -22.82
N HIS A 306 9.80 -2.88 -21.99
CA HIS A 306 11.15 -2.38 -22.26
C HIS A 306 12.22 -3.47 -22.12
N LEU A 307 12.15 -4.33 -21.09
CA LEU A 307 13.04 -5.48 -20.91
C LEU A 307 12.90 -6.49 -22.07
N SER A 308 11.71 -6.67 -22.64
CA SER A 308 11.50 -7.53 -23.82
C SER A 308 12.06 -6.97 -25.13
N ALA A 309 12.58 -5.72 -25.10
CA ALA A 309 13.08 -4.96 -26.24
C ALA A 309 12.00 -4.50 -27.24
N HIS A 310 10.72 -4.52 -26.87
CA HIS A 310 9.67 -3.86 -27.66
C HIS A 310 9.78 -2.33 -27.56
N GLY A 311 10.07 -1.77 -26.37
CA GLY A 311 10.57 -0.41 -26.15
C GLY A 311 9.60 0.74 -26.46
N VAL A 312 8.30 0.45 -26.65
CA VAL A 312 7.31 1.44 -27.11
C VAL A 312 6.38 1.95 -25.98
N ALA A 313 6.33 1.23 -24.85
CA ALA A 313 5.46 1.60 -23.74
C ALA A 313 6.16 2.64 -22.84
N GLU A 314 5.38 3.63 -22.39
CA GLU A 314 5.81 4.64 -21.41
C GLU A 314 4.86 4.64 -20.21
N TYR A 315 5.43 4.76 -19.02
CA TYR A 315 4.68 4.89 -17.81
C TYR A 315 4.25 6.34 -17.61
N VAL A 316 2.95 6.54 -17.44
CA VAL A 316 2.37 7.84 -17.12
C VAL A 316 1.76 7.77 -15.72
N THR A 317 2.21 8.67 -14.84
CA THR A 317 1.59 8.80 -13.52
C THR A 317 0.23 9.48 -13.65
N LEU A 318 -0.84 8.73 -13.45
CA LEU A 318 -2.21 9.26 -13.43
C LEU A 318 -2.69 9.47 -11.99
N PRO A 319 -3.59 10.44 -11.73
CA PRO A 319 -4.31 10.52 -10.46
C PRO A 319 -5.04 9.20 -10.21
N THR A 320 -4.70 8.55 -9.11
CA THR A 320 -5.29 7.26 -8.78
C THR A 320 -6.45 7.48 -7.82
N ALA A 321 -7.64 6.99 -8.18
CA ALA A 321 -8.73 6.90 -7.23
C ALA A 321 -8.38 5.93 -6.10
N THR A 322 -8.76 6.29 -4.90
CA THR A 322 -8.66 5.43 -3.75
C THR A 322 -9.97 4.65 -3.58
N LYS A 323 -9.96 3.36 -3.93
CA LYS A 323 -11.08 2.44 -3.67
C LYS A 323 -10.63 1.49 -2.58
N LEU A 324 -11.24 1.58 -1.42
CA LEU A 324 -10.88 0.83 -0.23
C LEU A 324 -12.09 0.06 0.30
N LYS A 325 -11.82 -1.09 0.90
CA LYS A 325 -12.77 -1.79 1.75
C LYS A 325 -12.13 -1.94 3.13
N VAL A 326 -12.42 -0.99 4.01
CA VAL A 326 -11.86 -0.98 5.36
C VAL A 326 -12.78 -1.76 6.27
N THR A 327 -12.31 -2.90 6.77
CA THR A 327 -13.08 -3.72 7.72
C THR A 327 -14.54 -3.99 7.28
N GLY A 328 -14.75 -4.18 5.98
CA GLY A 328 -16.08 -4.44 5.40
C GLY A 328 -16.82 -3.19 4.91
N ILE A 329 -16.36 -1.98 5.23
CA ILE A 329 -16.97 -0.71 4.79
C ILE A 329 -16.36 -0.28 3.47
N ASN A 330 -17.21 -0.04 2.47
CA ASN A 330 -16.75 0.44 1.17
C ASN A 330 -16.51 1.96 1.20
N LEU A 331 -15.35 2.37 0.73
CA LEU A 331 -14.91 3.75 0.66
C LEU A 331 -14.35 4.06 -0.73
N PHE A 332 -14.62 5.26 -1.22
CA PHE A 332 -14.06 5.74 -2.48
C PHE A 332 -13.72 7.22 -2.36
N SER A 333 -12.57 7.62 -2.88
CA SER A 333 -12.25 9.03 -3.08
C SER A 333 -11.38 9.24 -4.32
N VAL A 334 -11.53 10.39 -4.94
CA VAL A 334 -10.75 10.80 -6.10
C VAL A 334 -10.61 12.32 -6.15
N GLY A 335 -9.49 12.79 -6.65
CA GLY A 335 -9.22 14.23 -6.86
C GLY A 335 -9.16 15.04 -5.58
N ASP A 336 -9.40 16.34 -5.68
CA ASP A 336 -9.51 17.24 -4.52
C ASP A 336 -10.92 17.16 -3.91
N PHE A 337 -11.10 16.22 -2.99
CA PHE A 337 -12.36 16.01 -2.28
C PHE A 337 -12.55 16.94 -1.06
N ILE A 338 -11.56 17.75 -0.73
CA ILE A 338 -11.68 18.77 0.32
C ILE A 338 -12.29 20.04 -0.26
N GLY A 339 -11.69 20.57 -1.32
CA GLY A 339 -12.06 21.83 -1.96
C GLY A 339 -11.52 23.05 -1.22
N ASP A 340 -11.80 24.22 -1.78
CA ASP A 340 -11.40 25.54 -1.27
C ASP A 340 -12.58 26.54 -1.30
N ALA A 341 -12.31 27.82 -1.04
CA ALA A 341 -13.31 28.89 -1.07
C ALA A 341 -13.92 29.16 -2.47
N GLN A 342 -13.31 28.63 -3.54
CA GLN A 342 -13.79 28.80 -4.92
C GLN A 342 -14.59 27.58 -5.40
N THR A 343 -14.71 26.54 -4.59
CA THR A 343 -15.43 25.31 -4.91
C THR A 343 -16.83 25.32 -4.29
N SER A 344 -17.77 24.66 -4.93
CA SER A 344 -19.09 24.33 -4.38
C SER A 344 -19.20 22.83 -4.12
N HIS A 345 -20.08 22.44 -3.19
CA HIS A 345 -20.24 21.05 -2.82
C HIS A 345 -21.69 20.60 -3.09
N ILE A 346 -21.83 19.37 -3.60
CA ILE A 346 -23.09 18.62 -3.57
C ILE A 346 -22.90 17.47 -2.60
N GLN A 347 -23.81 17.34 -1.62
CA GLN A 347 -23.69 16.32 -0.57
C GLN A 347 -25.00 15.55 -0.42
N PHE A 348 -24.87 14.27 -0.17
CA PHE A 348 -25.93 13.38 0.27
C PHE A 348 -25.47 12.66 1.53
N ASN A 349 -26.27 12.71 2.59
CA ASN A 349 -25.93 12.10 3.87
C ASN A 349 -27.16 11.39 4.44
N ASP A 350 -27.09 10.05 4.52
CA ASP A 350 -28.07 9.22 5.17
C ASP A 350 -27.38 8.33 6.22
N PRO A 351 -27.27 8.79 7.48
CA PRO A 351 -26.64 8.03 8.54
C PRO A 351 -27.35 6.72 8.88
N ALA A 352 -28.68 6.64 8.66
CA ALA A 352 -29.46 5.44 8.94
C ALA A 352 -29.12 4.29 7.99
N LEU A 353 -28.82 4.62 6.74
CA LEU A 353 -28.35 3.67 5.73
C LEU A 353 -26.83 3.52 5.73
N GLY A 354 -26.09 4.31 6.53
CA GLY A 354 -24.63 4.32 6.51
C GLY A 354 -24.09 4.81 5.17
N VAL A 355 -24.72 5.82 4.53
CA VAL A 355 -24.33 6.34 3.23
C VAL A 355 -23.99 7.82 3.30
N TYR A 356 -22.80 8.17 2.79
CA TYR A 356 -22.41 9.56 2.59
C TYR A 356 -21.73 9.72 1.24
N LYS A 357 -22.13 10.76 0.49
CA LYS A 357 -21.55 11.15 -0.80
C LYS A 357 -21.27 12.65 -0.80
N LYS A 358 -20.09 13.05 -1.26
CA LYS A 358 -19.74 14.45 -1.49
C LYS A 358 -19.05 14.58 -2.83
N LEU A 359 -19.48 15.56 -3.63
CA LEU A 359 -18.84 15.97 -4.87
C LEU A 359 -18.35 17.41 -4.70
N VAL A 360 -17.10 17.67 -5.02
CA VAL A 360 -16.49 19.00 -5.06
C VAL A 360 -16.49 19.48 -6.50
N ILE A 361 -17.02 20.69 -6.72
CA ILE A 361 -17.29 21.22 -8.06
C ILE A 361 -16.68 22.61 -8.19
N LYS A 362 -16.00 22.86 -9.30
CA LYS A 362 -15.48 24.15 -9.74
C LYS A 362 -15.74 24.30 -11.24
N ASP A 363 -16.24 25.47 -11.69
CA ASP A 363 -16.50 25.78 -13.08
C ASP A 363 -17.35 24.73 -13.80
N ASN A 364 -18.41 24.24 -13.13
CA ASN A 364 -19.29 23.16 -13.60
C ASN A 364 -18.54 21.86 -13.97
N LYS A 365 -17.45 21.55 -13.30
CA LYS A 365 -16.68 20.30 -13.43
C LYS A 365 -16.41 19.70 -12.07
N ILE A 366 -16.37 18.36 -11.98
CA ILE A 366 -15.96 17.65 -10.77
C ILE A 366 -14.47 17.88 -10.54
N GLN A 367 -14.09 18.29 -9.33
CA GLN A 367 -12.70 18.39 -8.87
C GLN A 367 -12.33 17.22 -7.96
N GLY A 368 -13.30 16.67 -7.26
CA GLY A 368 -13.10 15.53 -6.37
C GLY A 368 -14.42 14.93 -5.91
N ALA A 369 -14.33 13.71 -5.40
CA ALA A 369 -15.45 12.98 -4.83
C ALA A 369 -15.03 12.14 -3.61
N VAL A 370 -15.92 12.05 -2.62
CA VAL A 370 -15.85 11.12 -1.49
C VAL A 370 -17.16 10.36 -1.42
N LEU A 371 -17.07 9.02 -1.34
CA LEU A 371 -18.21 8.13 -1.16
C LEU A 371 -17.92 7.19 0.02
N TYR A 372 -18.88 7.03 0.89
CA TYR A 372 -18.89 6.13 2.05
C TYR A 372 -20.12 5.23 1.99
N GLY A 373 -19.93 3.92 2.18
CA GLY A 373 -21.00 2.91 2.13
C GLY A 373 -21.37 2.54 0.70
N ASP A 374 -22.14 3.38 0.01
CA ASP A 374 -22.45 3.20 -1.42
C ASP A 374 -21.40 3.87 -2.31
N THR A 375 -20.55 3.06 -2.93
CA THR A 375 -19.45 3.49 -3.81
C THR A 375 -19.66 3.13 -5.28
N ASN A 376 -20.85 2.70 -5.68
CA ASN A 376 -21.12 2.13 -7.01
C ASN A 376 -20.79 3.10 -8.16
N ASP A 377 -21.06 4.39 -8.00
CA ASP A 377 -20.81 5.42 -9.01
C ASP A 377 -19.38 6.01 -8.96
N GLY A 378 -18.51 5.54 -8.06
CA GLY A 378 -17.18 6.10 -7.88
C GLY A 378 -16.34 6.18 -9.16
N ILE A 379 -16.31 5.09 -9.93
CA ILE A 379 -15.58 5.03 -11.21
C ILE A 379 -16.17 6.01 -12.24
N TRP A 380 -17.49 6.17 -12.26
CA TRP A 380 -18.12 7.13 -13.15
C TRP A 380 -17.76 8.59 -12.77
N TYR A 381 -17.74 8.92 -11.49
CA TYR A 381 -17.29 10.25 -11.05
C TYR A 381 -15.81 10.48 -11.38
N GLN A 382 -14.96 9.45 -11.27
CA GLN A 382 -13.58 9.52 -11.72
C GLN A 382 -13.48 9.83 -13.23
N GLN A 383 -14.27 9.14 -14.06
CA GLN A 383 -14.31 9.39 -15.51
C GLN A 383 -14.73 10.82 -15.84
N LEU A 384 -15.76 11.37 -15.16
CA LEU A 384 -16.20 12.74 -15.33
C LEU A 384 -15.10 13.74 -14.94
N LEU A 385 -14.33 13.45 -13.88
CA LEU A 385 -13.20 14.25 -13.44
C LEU A 385 -12.07 14.23 -14.48
N GLU A 386 -11.66 13.05 -14.92
CA GLU A 386 -10.57 12.87 -15.90
C GLU A 386 -10.86 13.51 -17.24
N GLN A 387 -12.12 13.44 -17.68
CA GLN A 387 -12.61 14.08 -18.92
C GLN A 387 -12.86 15.58 -18.77
N ALA A 388 -12.75 16.13 -17.55
CA ALA A 388 -13.16 17.49 -17.23
C ALA A 388 -14.57 17.82 -17.76
N ALA A 389 -15.50 16.86 -17.67
CA ALA A 389 -16.84 16.91 -18.24
C ALA A 389 -17.65 18.06 -17.63
N ASN A 390 -18.40 18.80 -18.48
CA ASN A 390 -19.33 19.81 -18.01
C ASN A 390 -20.59 19.13 -17.45
N ILE A 391 -20.91 19.40 -16.18
CA ILE A 391 -22.00 18.76 -15.45
C ILE A 391 -23.26 19.63 -15.35
N THR A 392 -23.35 20.77 -16.06
CA THR A 392 -24.43 21.74 -15.89
C THR A 392 -25.80 21.11 -16.01
N GLU A 393 -26.03 20.28 -17.04
CA GLU A 393 -27.34 19.66 -17.30
C GLU A 393 -27.71 18.57 -16.28
N MET A 394 -26.71 17.86 -15.72
CA MET A 394 -26.92 16.77 -14.77
C MET A 394 -26.72 17.18 -13.29
N ARG A 395 -26.44 18.46 -13.02
CA ARG A 395 -26.05 18.94 -11.69
C ARG A 395 -27.04 18.55 -10.58
N ASN A 396 -28.34 18.61 -10.87
CA ASN A 396 -29.39 18.36 -9.88
C ASN A 396 -29.57 16.87 -9.55
N THR A 397 -29.19 15.99 -10.43
CA THR A 397 -29.31 14.52 -10.27
C THR A 397 -27.97 13.83 -10.04
N LEU A 398 -26.88 14.56 -10.24
CA LEU A 398 -25.51 14.02 -10.22
C LEU A 398 -25.19 13.17 -8.98
N ILE A 399 -25.61 13.64 -7.81
CA ILE A 399 -25.31 12.96 -6.52
C ILE A 399 -25.99 11.59 -6.37
N PHE A 400 -27.10 11.37 -7.11
CA PHE A 400 -27.84 10.11 -7.10
C PHE A 400 -27.24 9.06 -8.04
N GLY A 401 -26.23 9.45 -8.85
CA GLY A 401 -25.46 8.54 -9.69
C GLY A 401 -25.84 8.55 -11.16
N LYS A 402 -25.09 7.77 -11.93
CA LYS A 402 -25.16 7.72 -13.40
C LYS A 402 -26.56 7.43 -13.93
N ALA A 403 -27.26 6.47 -13.31
CA ALA A 403 -28.59 6.05 -13.77
C ALA A 403 -29.61 7.19 -13.75
N TYR A 404 -29.56 8.05 -12.74
CA TYR A 404 -30.48 9.19 -12.61
C TYR A 404 -30.15 10.33 -13.56
N CYS A 405 -28.89 10.49 -13.96
CA CYS A 405 -28.50 11.50 -14.97
C CYS A 405 -28.93 11.11 -16.38
N MET A 406 -29.00 9.82 -16.69
CA MET A 406 -29.45 9.32 -18.00
C MET A 406 -30.98 9.38 -18.18
N LEU A 407 -31.74 9.35 -17.08
CA LEU A 407 -33.21 9.43 -17.12
C LEU A 407 -33.71 10.85 -17.44
N THR A 408 -32.86 11.85 -17.36
CA THR A 408 -33.21 13.28 -17.64
C THR A 408 -32.96 13.69 -19.08
N GLU A 409 -32.43 12.81 -19.95
CA GLU A 409 -32.42 13.09 -21.39
C GLU A 409 -33.89 13.03 -21.91
N PRO A 410 -34.48 14.12 -22.37
CA PRO A 410 -35.80 14.05 -23.02
C PRO A 410 -35.62 13.19 -24.28
N ASN A 411 -36.48 12.20 -24.45
CA ASN A 411 -36.64 11.49 -25.72
C ASN A 411 -36.62 12.51 -26.86
N ARG A 412 -35.48 12.63 -27.54
CA ARG A 412 -35.44 13.34 -28.84
C ARG A 412 -36.05 12.37 -29.85
N ALA A 413 -37.38 12.51 -30.02
CA ALA A 413 -38.10 11.93 -31.13
C ALA A 413 -37.68 12.62 -32.44
#